data_9e6f2a6707c0efd649241c303d9d9aa1
#
_entry.id   9e6f2a6707c0efd649241c303d9d9aa1
#
_cell.length_a   1.000
_cell.length_b   1.000
_cell.length_c   1.000
_cell.angle_alpha   90.00
_cell.angle_beta   90.00
_cell.angle_gamma   90.00
#
_symmetry.space_group_name_H-M   'P 1'
#
loop_
_entity.id
_entity.type
_entity.pdbx_description
1 polymer ?
#
loop_
_entity_poly.entity_id
_entity_poly.type
_entity_poly.pdbx_seq_one_letter_code
_entity_poly.pdbx_strand_id
1 'polypeptide(L)'
;LSELGLEARLAHNSIYQILRRATDPKTNCKDLRSLITYFAYNPLFRAAVRNQEGFLDAVPALRVSHEVNADEVDECLNLLAQSFVSHYPSTGFGLPRYDRWWREQDETPSYRRYADNLRLIGADAPGQRWLLKNPGHLTHLEALLAVFPDACIIQTHRDPARCIPSVCALIWPVRCFYQARETDPSVIGPRELELWAWSAERAQRLPFA
;
A
#
# COMPACT_ATOMS: atom_id res chain seq x y z
N LEU A 1 4.61 -4.87 15.57
CA LEU A 1 3.40 -5.12 14.78
C LEU A 1 2.88 -6.48 15.18
N SER A 2 1.76 -6.51 15.90
CA SER A 2 1.19 -7.75 16.42
C SER A 2 0.73 -8.65 15.26
N GLU A 3 0.78 -9.97 15.45
CA GLU A 3 0.21 -10.96 14.52
C GLU A 3 -1.24 -10.63 14.12
N LEU A 4 -2.03 -10.06 15.05
CA LEU A 4 -3.37 -9.53 14.81
C LEU A 4 -3.44 -8.47 13.70
N GLY A 5 -2.44 -7.63 13.56
CA GLY A 5 -2.40 -6.62 12.47
C GLY A 5 -2.17 -7.23 11.10
N LEU A 6 -1.41 -8.31 11.02
CA LEU A 6 -1.17 -9.04 9.77
C LEU A 6 -2.41 -9.83 9.33
N GLU A 7 -3.02 -10.56 10.26
CA GLU A 7 -4.25 -11.32 10.01
C GLU A 7 -5.42 -10.42 9.61
N ALA A 8 -5.56 -9.26 10.24
CA ALA A 8 -6.59 -8.29 9.89
C ALA A 8 -6.40 -7.72 8.47
N ARG A 9 -5.15 -7.49 8.03
CA ARG A 9 -4.83 -7.02 6.67
C ARG A 9 -5.03 -8.10 5.61
N LEU A 10 -4.68 -9.36 5.93
CA LEU A 10 -4.96 -10.49 5.04
C LEU A 10 -6.47 -10.70 4.90
N ALA A 11 -7.23 -10.56 5.98
CA ALA A 11 -8.69 -10.60 5.96
C ALA A 11 -9.27 -9.48 5.09
N HIS A 12 -8.75 -8.24 5.18
CA HIS A 12 -9.19 -7.10 4.38
C HIS A 12 -9.07 -7.38 2.86
N ASN A 13 -7.91 -7.84 2.41
CA ASN A 13 -7.73 -8.17 1.00
C ASN A 13 -8.57 -9.35 0.53
N SER A 14 -8.79 -10.34 1.39
CA SER A 14 -9.70 -11.47 1.11
C SER A 14 -11.16 -11.02 0.98
N ILE A 15 -11.56 -10.03 1.78
CA ILE A 15 -12.91 -9.44 1.79
C ILE A 15 -13.24 -8.77 0.46
N TYR A 16 -12.31 -7.98 -0.10
CA TYR A 16 -12.51 -7.37 -1.40
C TYR A 16 -12.77 -8.41 -2.49
N GLN A 17 -12.03 -9.49 -2.50
CA GLN A 17 -12.24 -10.60 -3.44
C GLN A 17 -13.63 -11.22 -3.28
N ILE A 18 -14.11 -11.33 -2.06
CA ILE A 18 -15.42 -11.89 -1.75
C ILE A 18 -16.53 -10.92 -2.14
N LEU A 19 -16.43 -9.62 -1.84
CA LEU A 19 -17.39 -8.60 -2.26
C LEU A 19 -17.46 -8.49 -3.78
N ARG A 20 -16.34 -8.55 -4.48
CA ARG A 20 -16.30 -8.57 -5.94
C ARG A 20 -17.04 -9.77 -6.53
N ARG A 21 -16.97 -10.95 -5.89
CA ARG A 21 -17.74 -12.13 -6.28
C ARG A 21 -19.24 -11.95 -6.01
N ALA A 22 -19.59 -11.34 -4.89
CA ALA A 22 -20.98 -11.08 -4.54
C ALA A 22 -21.66 -10.10 -5.51
N THR A 23 -20.89 -9.21 -6.14
CA THR A 23 -21.37 -8.26 -7.16
C THR A 23 -21.27 -8.78 -8.58
N ASP A 24 -20.69 -9.96 -8.82
CA ASP A 24 -20.67 -10.60 -10.13
C ASP A 24 -22.08 -11.13 -10.45
N PRO A 25 -22.71 -10.70 -11.58
CA PRO A 25 -24.06 -11.17 -11.98
C PRO A 25 -24.18 -12.68 -12.15
N LYS A 26 -23.07 -13.40 -12.29
CA LYS A 26 -23.01 -14.85 -12.42
C LYS A 26 -22.99 -15.57 -11.05
N THR A 27 -22.81 -14.84 -9.96
CA THR A 27 -22.77 -15.42 -8.61
C THR A 27 -24.17 -15.52 -8.04
N ASN A 28 -24.54 -16.69 -7.50
CA ASN A 28 -25.89 -16.97 -7.01
C ASN A 28 -26.15 -16.18 -5.70
N CYS A 29 -27.21 -15.37 -5.62
CA CYS A 29 -27.57 -14.50 -4.50
C CYS A 29 -27.68 -15.19 -3.12
N LYS A 30 -27.67 -16.50 -3.03
CA LYS A 30 -27.64 -17.21 -1.74
C LYS A 30 -26.34 -16.97 -0.96
N ASP A 31 -25.24 -16.67 -1.66
CA ASP A 31 -23.94 -16.41 -1.04
C ASP A 31 -23.82 -15.00 -0.46
N LEU A 32 -24.57 -14.02 -1.00
CA LEU A 32 -24.52 -12.64 -0.51
C LEU A 32 -24.92 -12.49 0.95
N ARG A 33 -25.95 -13.21 1.40
CA ARG A 33 -26.38 -13.22 2.81
C ARG A 33 -25.33 -13.84 3.72
N SER A 34 -24.73 -14.95 3.30
CA SER A 34 -23.66 -15.62 4.04
C SER A 34 -22.43 -14.71 4.15
N LEU A 35 -22.10 -13.98 3.09
CA LEU A 35 -21.02 -13.02 3.05
C LEU A 35 -21.27 -11.82 3.97
N ILE A 36 -22.45 -11.20 3.87
CA ILE A 36 -22.83 -10.08 4.77
C ILE A 36 -22.78 -10.53 6.23
N THR A 37 -23.28 -11.74 6.52
CA THR A 37 -23.23 -12.32 7.87
C THR A 37 -21.79 -12.57 8.30
N TYR A 38 -20.94 -13.14 7.43
CA TYR A 38 -19.54 -13.36 7.71
C TYR A 38 -18.83 -12.06 8.08
N PHE A 39 -19.01 -11.00 7.29
CA PHE A 39 -18.40 -9.69 7.57
C PHE A 39 -18.93 -9.05 8.84
N ALA A 40 -20.23 -9.07 9.02
CA ALA A 40 -20.84 -8.48 10.21
C ALA A 40 -20.34 -9.13 11.51
N TYR A 41 -20.00 -10.42 11.47
CA TYR A 41 -19.62 -11.19 12.64
C TYR A 41 -18.15 -11.60 12.70
N ASN A 42 -17.36 -11.43 11.61
CA ASN A 42 -15.94 -11.77 11.63
C ASN A 42 -15.15 -10.84 12.56
N PRO A 43 -14.55 -11.37 13.64
CA PRO A 43 -13.86 -10.55 14.63
C PRO A 43 -12.62 -9.85 14.07
N LEU A 44 -11.91 -10.45 13.11
CA LEU A 44 -10.73 -9.87 12.47
C LEU A 44 -11.09 -8.69 11.58
N PHE A 45 -12.17 -8.81 10.81
CA PHE A 45 -12.69 -7.69 10.02
C PHE A 45 -13.10 -6.52 10.91
N ARG A 46 -13.88 -6.78 11.96
CA ARG A 46 -14.29 -5.74 12.92
C ARG A 46 -13.10 -5.09 13.63
N ALA A 47 -12.04 -5.86 13.89
CA ALA A 47 -10.80 -5.31 14.44
C ALA A 47 -10.08 -4.41 13.41
N ALA A 48 -10.01 -4.82 12.15
CA ALA A 48 -9.43 -4.01 11.08
C ALA A 48 -10.16 -2.68 10.90
N VAL A 49 -11.51 -2.71 10.84
CA VAL A 49 -12.35 -1.51 10.75
C VAL A 49 -12.08 -0.57 11.94
N ARG A 50 -12.15 -1.09 13.19
CA ARG A 50 -11.89 -0.25 14.37
C ARG A 50 -10.48 0.34 14.40
N ASN A 51 -9.47 -0.43 13.99
CA ASN A 51 -8.09 0.05 13.94
C ASN A 51 -7.92 1.16 12.90
N GLN A 52 -8.55 1.02 11.75
CA GLN A 52 -8.50 2.03 10.69
C GLN A 52 -9.27 3.28 11.09
N GLU A 53 -10.47 3.14 11.64
CA GLU A 53 -11.25 4.27 12.14
C GLU A 53 -10.50 5.02 13.26
N GLY A 54 -9.95 4.29 14.23
CA GLY A 54 -9.12 4.86 15.29
C GLY A 54 -7.89 5.61 14.77
N PHE A 55 -7.25 5.09 13.71
CA PHE A 55 -6.15 5.78 13.05
C PHE A 55 -6.62 7.06 12.33
N LEU A 56 -7.73 7.00 11.61
CA LEU A 56 -8.30 8.16 10.91
C LEU A 56 -8.84 9.21 11.87
N ASP A 57 -9.33 8.83 13.05
CA ASP A 57 -9.72 9.76 14.12
C ASP A 57 -8.49 10.42 14.75
N ALA A 58 -7.39 9.69 14.89
CA ALA A 58 -6.14 10.24 15.37
C ALA A 58 -5.43 11.13 14.33
N VAL A 59 -5.69 10.93 13.05
CA VAL A 59 -5.10 11.66 11.92
C VAL A 59 -6.20 12.16 10.97
N PRO A 60 -7.06 13.11 11.40
CA PRO A 60 -8.24 13.54 10.64
C PRO A 60 -7.91 14.11 9.25
N ALA A 61 -6.72 14.68 9.07
CA ALA A 61 -6.26 15.22 7.79
C ALA A 61 -6.23 14.16 6.68
N LEU A 62 -6.08 12.88 7.01
CA LEU A 62 -6.11 11.79 6.04
C LEU A 62 -7.49 11.58 5.43
N ARG A 63 -8.56 11.81 6.18
CA ARG A 63 -9.94 11.68 5.67
C ARG A 63 -10.22 12.61 4.48
N VAL A 64 -9.51 13.74 4.43
CA VAL A 64 -9.67 14.76 3.38
C VAL A 64 -8.70 14.54 2.22
N SER A 65 -7.51 14.06 2.52
CA SER A 65 -6.40 13.96 1.54
C SER A 65 -6.30 12.59 0.87
N HIS A 66 -6.83 11.56 1.49
CA HIS A 66 -6.74 10.19 1.00
C HIS A 66 -7.97 9.39 1.42
N GLU A 67 -8.77 8.99 0.45
CA GLU A 67 -9.92 8.14 0.70
C GLU A 67 -9.44 6.74 1.06
N VAL A 68 -9.73 6.31 2.28
CA VAL A 68 -9.33 5.01 2.81
C VAL A 68 -10.52 4.41 3.56
N ASN A 69 -11.08 3.33 3.03
CA ASN A 69 -12.19 2.61 3.63
C ASN A 69 -11.77 1.16 3.91
N ALA A 70 -12.19 0.62 5.05
CA ALA A 70 -11.78 -0.71 5.48
C ALA A 70 -12.34 -1.84 4.59
N ASP A 71 -13.40 -1.59 3.86
CA ASP A 71 -14.13 -2.51 2.97
C ASP A 71 -13.85 -2.26 1.48
N GLU A 72 -12.97 -1.32 1.16
CA GLU A 72 -12.59 -0.99 -0.20
C GLU A 72 -11.16 -1.40 -0.56
N VAL A 73 -10.84 -1.26 -1.83
CA VAL A 73 -9.49 -1.53 -2.36
C VAL A 73 -8.53 -0.45 -1.90
N ASP A 74 -7.40 -0.86 -1.39
CA ASP A 74 -6.32 0.05 -1.02
C ASP A 74 -5.05 -0.25 -1.84
N GLU A 75 -4.03 0.59 -1.67
CA GLU A 75 -2.75 0.48 -2.34
C GLU A 75 -1.98 -0.79 -1.92
N CYS A 76 -1.14 -1.28 -2.82
CA CYS A 76 -0.28 -2.45 -2.57
C CYS A 76 0.75 -2.24 -1.45
N LEU A 77 0.90 -1.02 -0.97
CA LEU A 77 1.81 -0.62 0.09
C LEU A 77 1.74 -1.54 1.32
N ASN A 78 0.53 -1.89 1.74
CA ASN A 78 0.31 -2.74 2.91
C ASN A 78 0.77 -4.19 2.70
N LEU A 79 0.73 -4.71 1.47
CA LEU A 79 1.25 -6.05 1.15
C LEU A 79 2.78 -6.08 1.13
N LEU A 80 3.41 -5.04 0.60
CA LEU A 80 4.86 -4.89 0.61
C LEU A 80 5.41 -4.62 2.02
N ALA A 81 4.65 -3.93 2.88
CA ALA A 81 5.00 -3.66 4.26
C ALA A 81 5.19 -4.93 5.12
N GLN A 82 4.73 -6.09 4.65
CA GLN A 82 5.01 -7.38 5.29
C GLN A 82 6.49 -7.78 5.22
N SER A 83 7.21 -7.22 4.26
CA SER A 83 8.66 -7.31 4.20
C SER A 83 9.27 -6.08 4.85
N PHE A 84 10.32 -6.25 5.66
CA PHE A 84 11.00 -5.12 6.28
C PHE A 84 11.68 -4.24 5.23
N VAL A 85 12.14 -4.81 4.13
CA VAL A 85 12.73 -4.11 2.99
C VAL A 85 11.61 -3.63 2.08
N SER A 86 11.12 -2.42 2.30
CA SER A 86 10.07 -1.79 1.51
C SER A 86 10.00 -0.29 1.74
N HIS A 87 9.31 0.42 0.87
CA HIS A 87 9.08 1.86 0.97
C HIS A 87 8.27 2.29 2.22
N TYR A 88 7.50 1.40 2.81
CA TYR A 88 6.56 1.73 3.88
C TYR A 88 7.22 2.36 5.12
N PRO A 89 8.29 1.76 5.73
CA PRO A 89 8.94 2.38 6.89
C PRO A 89 9.57 3.73 6.57
N SER A 90 10.07 3.88 5.35
CA SER A 90 10.65 5.12 4.85
C SER A 90 9.61 6.26 4.83
N THR A 91 8.41 5.99 4.35
CA THR A 91 7.35 6.99 4.25
C THR A 91 6.71 7.30 5.60
N GLY A 92 6.30 6.25 6.32
CA GLY A 92 5.47 6.41 7.52
C GLY A 92 6.22 6.88 8.75
N PHE A 93 7.48 6.46 8.92
CA PHE A 93 8.17 6.68 10.20
C PHE A 93 9.32 7.70 10.16
N GLY A 94 9.71 8.21 8.97
CA GLY A 94 10.75 9.22 8.86
C GLY A 94 12.09 8.79 9.47
N LEU A 95 12.62 7.65 9.06
CA LEU A 95 13.81 7.01 9.59
C LEU A 95 15.04 7.23 8.67
N PRO A 96 15.86 8.29 8.83
CA PRO A 96 16.92 8.62 7.87
C PRO A 96 17.99 7.52 7.70
N ARG A 97 18.26 6.75 8.76
CA ARG A 97 19.21 5.63 8.70
C ARG A 97 18.64 4.47 7.92
N TYR A 98 17.35 4.20 8.09
CA TYR A 98 16.62 3.21 7.32
C TYR A 98 16.54 3.62 5.85
N ASP A 99 16.23 4.87 5.53
CA ASP A 99 16.14 5.39 4.17
C ASP A 99 17.43 5.14 3.38
N ARG A 100 18.59 5.45 3.98
CA ARG A 100 19.89 5.20 3.33
C ARG A 100 20.15 3.73 3.10
N TRP A 101 19.93 2.90 4.13
CA TRP A 101 20.15 1.47 4.05
C TRP A 101 19.19 0.81 3.04
N TRP A 102 17.91 1.17 3.09
CA TRP A 102 16.87 0.59 2.21
C TRP A 102 17.13 0.88 0.73
N ARG A 103 17.56 2.07 0.38
CA ARG A 103 17.87 2.44 -1.02
C ARG A 103 18.96 1.57 -1.66
N GLU A 104 19.80 0.94 -0.85
CA GLU A 104 20.89 0.05 -1.28
C GLU A 104 20.48 -1.42 -1.31
N GLN A 105 19.27 -1.76 -0.83
CA GLN A 105 18.82 -3.13 -0.76
C GLN A 105 18.27 -3.62 -2.11
N ASP A 106 18.40 -4.92 -2.36
CA ASP A 106 17.63 -5.61 -3.38
C ASP A 106 16.21 -5.88 -2.86
N GLU A 107 15.20 -5.27 -3.47
CA GLU A 107 13.78 -5.52 -3.13
C GLU A 107 13.20 -6.76 -3.81
N THR A 108 13.94 -7.48 -4.65
CA THR A 108 13.44 -8.68 -5.32
C THR A 108 12.85 -9.72 -4.36
N PRO A 109 13.44 -10.00 -3.18
CA PRO A 109 12.81 -10.90 -2.20
C PRO A 109 11.47 -10.37 -1.67
N SER A 110 11.33 -9.06 -1.48
CA SER A 110 10.09 -8.42 -1.04
C SER A 110 9.00 -8.55 -2.11
N TYR A 111 9.35 -8.36 -3.38
CA TYR A 111 8.43 -8.56 -4.50
C TYR A 111 8.05 -10.03 -4.71
N ARG A 112 8.94 -10.99 -4.45
CA ARG A 112 8.58 -12.42 -4.44
C ARG A 112 7.55 -12.71 -3.36
N ARG A 113 7.74 -12.20 -2.14
CA ARG A 113 6.75 -12.31 -1.06
C ARG A 113 5.42 -11.64 -1.44
N TYR A 114 5.48 -10.49 -2.10
CA TYR A 114 4.32 -9.81 -2.62
C TYR A 114 3.57 -10.66 -3.66
N ALA A 115 4.28 -11.32 -4.58
CA ALA A 115 3.69 -12.24 -5.54
C ALA A 115 2.98 -13.42 -4.86
N ASP A 116 3.55 -13.97 -3.80
CA ASP A 116 2.92 -15.04 -3.02
C ASP A 116 1.64 -14.56 -2.33
N ASN A 117 1.64 -13.33 -1.80
CA ASN A 117 0.44 -12.72 -1.24
C ASN A 117 -0.66 -12.55 -2.30
N LEU A 118 -0.31 -12.10 -3.51
CA LEU A 118 -1.27 -11.96 -4.62
C LEU A 118 -1.83 -13.31 -5.06
N ARG A 119 -0.98 -14.36 -5.12
CA ARG A 119 -1.44 -15.73 -5.42
C ARG A 119 -2.41 -16.24 -4.37
N LEU A 120 -2.11 -15.99 -3.08
CA LEU A 120 -2.98 -16.39 -1.98
C LEU A 120 -4.33 -15.66 -2.04
N ILE A 121 -4.32 -14.35 -2.24
CA ILE A 121 -5.53 -13.51 -2.32
C ILE A 121 -6.37 -13.89 -3.56
N GLY A 122 -5.71 -14.20 -4.68
CA GLY A 122 -6.35 -14.57 -5.95
C GLY A 122 -6.60 -16.06 -6.14
N ALA A 123 -6.35 -16.90 -5.13
CA ALA A 123 -6.39 -18.36 -5.26
C ALA A 123 -7.73 -18.88 -5.80
N ASP A 124 -8.80 -18.23 -5.44
CA ASP A 124 -10.16 -18.59 -5.88
C ASP A 124 -10.58 -17.96 -7.22
N ALA A 125 -9.76 -17.14 -7.84
CA ALA A 125 -10.05 -16.44 -9.08
C ALA A 125 -8.91 -16.62 -10.10
N PRO A 126 -8.59 -17.86 -10.49
CA PRO A 126 -7.49 -18.14 -11.40
C PRO A 126 -7.75 -17.49 -12.77
N GLY A 127 -6.70 -16.94 -13.36
CA GLY A 127 -6.76 -16.30 -14.69
C GLY A 127 -7.27 -14.85 -14.69
N GLN A 128 -7.59 -14.27 -13.54
CA GLN A 128 -7.89 -12.84 -13.47
C GLN A 128 -6.60 -12.01 -13.46
N ARG A 129 -6.64 -10.88 -14.19
CA ARG A 129 -5.57 -9.89 -14.15
C ARG A 129 -5.71 -9.00 -12.93
N TRP A 130 -4.58 -8.69 -12.31
CA TRP A 130 -4.50 -7.72 -11.24
C TRP A 130 -4.40 -6.31 -11.81
N LEU A 131 -5.17 -5.38 -11.24
CA LEU A 131 -4.93 -3.95 -11.33
C LEU A 131 -4.38 -3.50 -9.97
N LEU A 132 -3.12 -3.13 -9.94
CA LEU A 132 -2.38 -2.83 -8.72
C LEU A 132 -1.89 -1.39 -8.76
N LYS A 133 -1.78 -0.75 -7.60
CA LYS A 133 -1.32 0.64 -7.50
C LYS A 133 -0.51 0.83 -6.22
N ASN A 134 0.69 1.38 -6.38
CA ASN A 134 1.50 1.87 -5.28
C ASN A 134 2.55 2.85 -5.83
N PRO A 135 2.59 4.11 -5.38
CA PRO A 135 3.64 5.05 -5.76
C PRO A 135 5.05 4.51 -5.46
N GLY A 136 5.20 3.73 -4.39
CA GLY A 136 6.46 3.12 -3.98
C GLY A 136 7.05 2.11 -4.99
N HIS A 137 6.27 1.61 -5.95
CA HIS A 137 6.83 0.76 -7.02
C HIS A 137 7.90 1.48 -7.85
N LEU A 138 7.79 2.81 -7.98
CA LEU A 138 8.76 3.61 -8.74
C LEU A 138 10.18 3.54 -8.17
N THR A 139 10.32 3.28 -6.87
CA THR A 139 11.63 3.28 -6.18
C THR A 139 12.51 2.09 -6.58
N HIS A 140 11.91 0.93 -6.85
CA HIS A 140 12.60 -0.32 -7.19
C HIS A 140 11.85 -1.07 -8.31
N LEU A 141 11.60 -0.36 -9.41
CA LEU A 141 10.82 -0.88 -10.53
C LEU A 141 11.50 -2.07 -11.22
N GLU A 142 12.83 -2.14 -11.18
CA GLU A 142 13.61 -3.28 -11.65
C GLU A 142 13.31 -4.56 -10.86
N ALA A 143 13.14 -4.45 -9.54
CA ALA A 143 12.79 -5.60 -8.70
C ALA A 143 11.36 -6.09 -8.98
N LEU A 144 10.43 -5.16 -9.24
CA LEU A 144 9.08 -5.49 -9.68
C LEU A 144 9.12 -6.26 -11.00
N LEU A 145 9.82 -5.73 -12.01
CA LEU A 145 9.91 -6.35 -13.35
C LEU A 145 10.66 -7.69 -13.33
N ALA A 146 11.62 -7.87 -12.43
CA ALA A 146 12.29 -9.15 -12.26
C ALA A 146 11.35 -10.26 -11.75
N VAL A 147 10.29 -9.91 -11.02
CA VAL A 147 9.31 -10.86 -10.48
C VAL A 147 8.05 -10.96 -11.36
N PHE A 148 7.68 -9.87 -12.02
CA PHE A 148 6.53 -9.77 -12.92
C PHE A 148 6.98 -9.27 -14.31
N PRO A 149 7.66 -10.13 -15.09
CA PRO A 149 8.24 -9.71 -16.38
C PRO A 149 7.19 -9.34 -17.44
N ASP A 150 5.96 -9.76 -17.25
CA ASP A 150 4.79 -9.46 -18.10
C ASP A 150 3.94 -8.30 -17.58
N ALA A 151 4.40 -7.58 -16.56
CA ALA A 151 3.66 -6.45 -16.01
C ALA A 151 3.55 -5.30 -17.01
N CYS A 152 2.33 -4.84 -17.26
CA CYS A 152 2.08 -3.60 -18.00
C CYS A 152 2.13 -2.41 -17.03
N ILE A 153 3.14 -1.56 -17.16
CA ILE A 153 3.35 -0.43 -16.28
C ILE A 153 2.67 0.82 -16.87
N ILE A 154 1.81 1.44 -16.06
CA ILE A 154 1.24 2.76 -16.36
C ILE A 154 1.84 3.75 -15.36
N GLN A 155 2.65 4.66 -15.84
CA GLN A 155 3.23 5.72 -15.02
C GLN A 155 2.48 7.04 -15.28
N THR A 156 1.92 7.62 -14.22
CA THR A 156 1.29 8.94 -14.28
C THR A 156 2.33 10.02 -13.98
N HIS A 157 2.28 11.11 -14.71
CA HIS A 157 3.17 12.26 -14.54
C HIS A 157 2.38 13.49 -14.10
N ARG A 158 2.95 14.23 -13.18
CA ARG A 158 2.41 15.50 -12.69
C ARG A 158 3.60 16.43 -12.38
N ASP A 159 3.37 17.74 -12.48
CA ASP A 159 4.35 18.76 -12.11
C ASP A 159 4.91 18.52 -10.70
N PRO A 160 6.23 18.30 -10.53
CA PRO A 160 6.87 18.09 -9.25
C PRO A 160 6.61 19.21 -8.23
N ALA A 161 6.49 20.48 -8.71
CA ALA A 161 6.18 21.62 -7.87
C ALA A 161 4.79 21.52 -7.21
N ARG A 162 3.90 20.66 -7.75
CA ARG A 162 2.60 20.33 -7.15
C ARG A 162 2.61 19.00 -6.41
N CYS A 163 3.36 18.01 -6.92
CA CYS A 163 3.42 16.67 -6.29
C CYS A 163 4.11 16.70 -4.94
N ILE A 164 5.29 17.32 -4.84
CA ILE A 164 6.10 17.30 -3.63
C ILE A 164 5.39 17.96 -2.45
N PRO A 165 4.83 19.18 -2.56
CA PRO A 165 4.04 19.74 -1.47
C PRO A 165 2.82 18.89 -1.10
N SER A 166 2.16 18.27 -2.07
CA SER A 166 1.00 17.41 -1.84
C SER A 166 1.37 16.17 -1.03
N VAL A 167 2.45 15.46 -1.39
CA VAL A 167 2.91 14.29 -0.64
C VAL A 167 3.40 14.68 0.75
N CYS A 168 4.06 15.83 0.91
CA CYS A 168 4.46 16.34 2.21
C CYS A 168 3.25 16.59 3.12
N ALA A 169 2.20 17.20 2.58
CA ALA A 169 0.96 17.44 3.31
C ALA A 169 0.25 16.14 3.72
N LEU A 170 0.34 15.09 2.88
CA LEU A 170 -0.22 13.78 3.16
C LEU A 170 0.55 13.04 4.27
N ILE A 171 1.88 13.03 4.21
CA ILE A 171 2.69 12.21 5.12
C ILE A 171 3.00 12.89 6.46
N TRP A 172 2.97 14.21 6.54
CA TRP A 172 3.24 14.94 7.79
C TRP A 172 2.34 14.51 8.94
N PRO A 173 1.00 14.52 8.81
CA PRO A 173 0.14 14.12 9.92
C PRO A 173 0.40 12.68 10.38
N VAL A 174 0.72 11.79 9.44
CA VAL A 174 1.08 10.40 9.72
C VAL A 174 2.36 10.31 10.53
N ARG A 175 3.38 11.08 10.15
CA ARG A 175 4.65 11.13 10.90
C ARG A 175 4.47 11.75 12.28
N CYS A 176 3.70 12.82 12.40
CA CYS A 176 3.39 13.41 13.71
C CYS A 176 2.66 12.41 14.63
N PHE A 177 1.81 11.55 14.08
CA PHE A 177 1.17 10.49 14.83
C PHE A 177 2.17 9.45 15.35
N TYR A 178 3.08 8.96 14.49
CA TYR A 178 4.03 7.91 14.86
C TYR A 178 5.22 8.44 15.68
N GLN A 179 5.62 9.69 15.52
CA GLN A 179 6.79 10.29 16.15
C GLN A 179 6.46 11.22 17.33
N ALA A 180 5.24 11.09 17.89
CA ALA A 180 4.80 11.87 19.07
C ALA A 180 5.02 13.40 18.94
N ARG A 181 4.78 13.97 17.77
CA ARG A 181 4.91 15.40 17.43
C ARG A 181 6.35 15.94 17.34
N GLU A 182 7.36 15.13 17.37
CA GLU A 182 8.77 15.56 17.22
C GLU A 182 9.18 15.77 15.75
N THR A 183 8.25 15.67 14.81
CA THR A 183 8.56 15.81 13.40
C THR A 183 8.72 17.27 13.00
N ASP A 184 9.94 17.67 12.61
CA ASP A 184 10.21 18.96 12.01
C ASP A 184 9.72 18.96 10.54
N PRO A 185 8.76 19.83 10.18
CA PRO A 185 8.27 19.91 8.81
C PRO A 185 9.33 20.32 7.79
N SER A 186 10.34 21.07 8.22
CA SER A 186 11.40 21.55 7.32
C SER A 186 12.25 20.43 6.73
N VAL A 187 12.31 19.26 7.37
CA VAL A 187 13.08 18.10 6.88
C VAL A 187 12.29 17.23 5.90
N ILE A 188 10.96 17.34 5.89
CA ILE A 188 10.10 16.49 5.04
C ILE A 188 10.26 16.87 3.57
N GLY A 189 10.15 18.15 3.23
CA GLY A 189 10.22 18.62 1.85
C GLY A 189 11.50 18.23 1.12
N PRO A 190 12.69 18.56 1.65
CA PRO A 190 13.97 18.15 1.05
C PRO A 190 14.10 16.62 0.92
N ARG A 191 13.66 15.87 1.93
CA ARG A 191 13.70 14.41 1.92
C ARG A 191 12.81 13.83 0.83
N GLU A 192 11.57 14.29 0.68
CA GLU A 192 10.65 13.82 -0.34
C GLU A 192 11.13 14.20 -1.75
N LEU A 193 11.65 15.42 -1.91
CA LEU A 193 12.23 15.83 -3.19
C LEU A 193 13.39 14.92 -3.60
N GLU A 194 14.31 14.66 -2.68
CA GLU A 194 15.45 13.77 -2.93
C GLU A 194 15.00 12.34 -3.27
N LEU A 195 14.07 11.78 -2.50
CA LEU A 195 13.57 10.42 -2.71
C LEU A 195 12.93 10.27 -4.09
N TRP A 196 12.02 11.17 -4.45
CA TRP A 196 11.27 11.06 -5.69
C TRP A 196 12.11 11.42 -6.92
N ALA A 197 13.07 12.32 -6.80
CA ALA A 197 14.05 12.58 -7.84
C ALA A 197 14.92 11.33 -8.09
N TRP A 198 15.48 10.74 -7.05
CA TRP A 198 16.25 9.50 -7.13
C TRP A 198 15.43 8.34 -7.75
N SER A 199 14.15 8.22 -7.36
CA SER A 199 13.27 7.17 -7.89
C SER A 199 12.99 7.37 -9.38
N ALA A 200 12.71 8.61 -9.79
CA ALA A 200 12.47 8.95 -11.20
C ALA A 200 13.71 8.71 -12.07
N GLU A 201 14.88 9.10 -11.60
CA GLU A 201 16.16 8.85 -12.30
C GLU A 201 16.44 7.36 -12.48
N ARG A 202 16.16 6.54 -11.46
CA ARG A 202 16.29 5.07 -11.57
C ARG A 202 15.34 4.50 -12.61
N ALA A 203 14.07 4.88 -12.55
CA ALA A 203 13.07 4.40 -13.49
C ALA A 203 13.41 4.75 -14.94
N GLN A 204 13.96 5.94 -15.21
CA GLN A 204 14.39 6.36 -16.55
C GLN A 204 15.53 5.52 -17.13
N ARG A 205 16.31 4.84 -16.32
CA ARG A 205 17.41 3.98 -16.78
C ARG A 205 16.94 2.59 -17.22
N LEU A 206 15.69 2.25 -16.94
CA LEU A 206 15.15 0.95 -17.34
C LEU A 206 14.75 0.99 -18.82
N PRO A 207 15.09 -0.05 -19.58
CA PRO A 207 14.66 -0.18 -20.96
C PRO A 207 13.17 -0.54 -20.98
N PHE A 208 12.31 0.46 -21.02
CA PHE A 208 10.91 0.26 -21.36
C PHE A 208 10.81 0.07 -22.87
N ALA A 209 10.36 -1.11 -23.28
CA ALA A 209 10.05 -1.40 -24.67
C ALA A 209 8.75 -0.71 -25.11
#